data_26aa79eccd2dad168e0dd8fdc024d1ac
#
_entry.id   26aa79eccd2dad168e0dd8fdc024d1ac
#
_cell.length_a   1.000
_cell.length_b   1.000
_cell.length_c   1.000
_cell.angle_alpha   90.00
_cell.angle_beta   90.00
_cell.angle_gamma   90.00
#
_symmetry.space_group_name_H-M   'P 1'
#
loop_
_entity.id
_entity.type
_entity.pdbx_description
1 polymer ?
#
loop_
_entity_poly.entity_id
_entity_poly.type
_entity_poly.pdbx_seq_one_letter_code
_entity_poly.pdbx_strand_id
1 'polypeptide(L)'
;MTGFVMPERTASASPAAARARAGLQSDSEARPSLRLSGIVEESIVDGPGLRFVLFTQGCPHGCKGCHNPETHSLEGGFIRDVDELLAVYDENPLLAGVSFSGGEPFLQAAALCAVAERVRARGGDVVTYTGYTYESLLARAERGDAPEIARLLELTDLLIDGPYLEALRDLDLPFRGSSNQRLLDREQRRQLAHAAGKHAKNAA
;
A
#
# COMPACT_ATOMS: atom_id res chain seq x y z
N MET A 1 -12.18 64.83 -22.96
CA MET A 1 -11.59 63.66 -22.28
C MET A 1 -11.89 62.45 -23.16
N THR A 2 -10.93 62.10 -24.02
CA THR A 2 -11.05 61.07 -25.05
C THR A 2 -10.47 59.80 -24.53
N GLY A 3 -11.36 58.77 -24.29
CA GLY A 3 -10.92 57.41 -23.92
C GLY A 3 -10.34 56.67 -25.11
N PHE A 4 -9.13 56.16 -24.93
CA PHE A 4 -8.40 55.35 -25.91
C PHE A 4 -8.78 53.88 -25.72
N VAL A 5 -9.46 53.26 -26.67
CA VAL A 5 -9.78 51.83 -26.70
C VAL A 5 -8.73 51.10 -27.51
N MET A 6 -8.01 50.14 -26.87
CA MET A 6 -7.04 49.27 -27.53
C MET A 6 -7.77 48.11 -28.23
N PRO A 7 -7.39 47.71 -29.44
CA PRO A 7 -7.98 46.56 -30.14
C PRO A 7 -7.41 45.25 -29.61
N GLU A 8 -8.28 44.26 -29.32
CA GLU A 8 -7.92 42.88 -29.02
C GLU A 8 -7.18 42.23 -30.18
N ARG A 9 -5.98 41.75 -29.91
CA ARG A 9 -5.24 40.88 -30.85
C ARG A 9 -5.76 39.45 -30.75
N THR A 10 -6.50 39.01 -31.74
CA THR A 10 -6.79 37.57 -31.95
C THR A 10 -5.53 36.89 -32.46
N ALA A 11 -4.89 36.09 -31.60
CA ALA A 11 -3.77 35.26 -31.99
C ALA A 11 -4.31 34.02 -32.76
N SER A 12 -4.09 33.97 -34.05
CA SER A 12 -4.34 32.79 -34.87
C SER A 12 -3.30 31.73 -34.55
N ALA A 13 -3.76 30.56 -34.04
CA ALA A 13 -2.91 29.41 -33.76
C ALA A 13 -2.34 28.83 -35.07
N SER A 14 -1.01 28.70 -35.17
CA SER A 14 -0.30 28.06 -36.25
C SER A 14 -0.70 26.59 -36.46
N PRO A 15 -0.82 26.08 -37.72
CA PRO A 15 -1.13 24.68 -38.01
C PRO A 15 -0.15 23.65 -37.44
N ALA A 16 1.06 24.07 -37.07
CA ALA A 16 2.08 23.23 -36.44
C ALA A 16 1.69 22.84 -34.97
N ALA A 17 0.97 23.72 -34.26
CA ALA A 17 0.53 23.46 -32.89
C ALA A 17 -0.66 22.46 -32.83
N ALA A 18 -1.43 22.34 -33.91
CA ALA A 18 -2.53 21.40 -34.04
C ALA A 18 -2.05 19.94 -34.27
N ARG A 19 -0.90 19.76 -34.95
CA ARG A 19 -0.31 18.42 -35.20
C ARG A 19 0.40 17.83 -33.98
N ALA A 20 0.91 18.64 -33.07
CA ALA A 20 1.56 18.20 -31.83
C ALA A 20 0.55 17.66 -30.79
N ARG A 21 -0.75 17.98 -30.92
CA ARG A 21 -1.82 17.48 -30.03
C ARG A 21 -2.47 16.17 -30.49
N ALA A 22 -2.22 15.71 -31.72
CA ALA A 22 -2.80 14.51 -32.27
C ALA A 22 -2.00 13.21 -31.99
N GLY A 23 -0.83 13.31 -31.31
CA GLY A 23 0.05 12.19 -31.00
C GLY A 23 0.02 11.70 -29.55
N LEU A 24 -0.86 12.22 -28.68
CA LEU A 24 -0.97 11.84 -27.26
C LEU A 24 -2.34 11.26 -26.93
N GLN A 25 -2.86 10.40 -27.81
CA GLN A 25 -3.96 9.49 -27.50
C GLN A 25 -3.40 8.08 -27.57
N SER A 26 -2.67 7.66 -26.53
CA SER A 26 -2.39 6.28 -26.24
C SER A 26 -2.70 6.05 -24.76
N ASP A 27 -3.69 5.21 -24.54
CA ASP A 27 -3.99 4.45 -23.31
C ASP A 27 -4.02 5.27 -22.01
N SER A 28 -5.22 5.70 -21.61
CA SER A 28 -5.52 6.03 -20.22
C SER A 28 -5.56 4.72 -19.41
N GLU A 29 -4.43 4.06 -19.21
CA GLU A 29 -4.28 3.20 -18.04
C GLU A 29 -4.49 4.09 -16.84
N ALA A 30 -5.59 3.88 -16.13
CA ALA A 30 -5.90 4.63 -14.92
C ALA A 30 -4.69 4.51 -13.98
N ARG A 31 -4.07 5.64 -13.63
CA ARG A 31 -2.90 5.63 -12.74
C ARG A 31 -3.28 4.93 -11.46
N PRO A 32 -2.42 4.02 -10.96
CA PRO A 32 -2.72 3.33 -9.71
C PRO A 32 -2.88 4.35 -8.58
N SER A 33 -3.98 4.26 -7.86
CA SER A 33 -4.29 5.15 -6.74
C SER A 33 -4.68 4.35 -5.51
N LEU A 34 -4.47 4.94 -4.33
CA LEU A 34 -4.77 4.35 -3.03
C LEU A 34 -5.82 5.19 -2.31
N ARG A 35 -6.75 4.52 -1.66
CA ARG A 35 -7.63 5.11 -0.66
C ARG A 35 -6.97 4.98 0.70
N LEU A 36 -6.63 6.09 1.32
CA LEU A 36 -5.88 6.18 2.57
C LEU A 36 -6.73 6.85 3.65
N SER A 37 -6.54 6.44 4.89
CA SER A 37 -7.01 7.15 6.08
C SER A 37 -5.97 8.14 6.60
N GLY A 38 -4.69 7.91 6.31
CA GLY A 38 -3.59 8.77 6.74
C GLY A 38 -2.26 8.41 6.09
N ILE A 39 -1.32 9.34 6.22
CA ILE A 39 0.08 9.18 5.83
C ILE A 39 0.93 9.68 6.99
N VAL A 40 1.98 8.93 7.35
CA VAL A 40 3.03 9.39 8.25
C VAL A 40 4.35 9.33 7.49
N GLU A 41 4.94 10.48 7.26
CA GLU A 41 6.12 10.61 6.41
C GLU A 41 7.37 10.04 7.09
N GLU A 42 7.42 10.11 8.43
CA GLU A 42 8.55 9.64 9.24
C GLU A 42 8.04 8.94 10.51
N SER A 43 8.12 7.62 10.57
CA SER A 43 7.77 6.83 11.74
C SER A 43 8.91 5.93 12.16
N ILE A 44 9.12 5.80 13.46
CA ILE A 44 10.07 4.87 14.08
C ILE A 44 9.40 3.70 14.81
N VAL A 45 8.06 3.65 14.78
CA VAL A 45 7.26 2.65 15.52
C VAL A 45 6.51 1.67 14.61
N ASP A 46 6.45 1.96 13.31
CA ASP A 46 5.69 1.16 12.34
C ASP A 46 6.57 0.21 11.53
N GLY A 47 7.64 -0.28 12.12
CA GLY A 47 8.60 -1.21 11.53
C GLY A 47 10.04 -0.84 11.80
N PRO A 48 11.01 -1.65 11.36
CA PRO A 48 12.43 -1.38 11.54
C PRO A 48 12.89 -0.15 10.74
N GLY A 49 13.72 0.70 11.37
CA GLY A 49 14.25 1.91 10.74
C GLY A 49 13.24 3.06 10.66
N LEU A 50 13.58 4.10 9.90
CA LEU A 50 12.68 5.23 9.63
C LEU A 50 11.75 4.86 8.47
N ARG A 51 10.42 4.97 8.67
CA ARG A 51 9.41 4.44 7.76
C ARG A 51 8.50 5.53 7.20
N PHE A 52 8.23 5.45 5.91
CA PHE A 52 7.09 6.13 5.30
C PHE A 52 5.87 5.23 5.45
N VAL A 53 4.82 5.68 6.16
CA VAL A 53 3.68 4.82 6.51
C VAL A 53 2.45 5.25 5.74
N LEU A 54 1.85 4.30 5.04
CA LEU A 54 0.56 4.45 4.36
C LEU A 54 -0.50 3.68 5.15
N PHE A 55 -1.43 4.42 5.75
CA PHE A 55 -2.60 3.85 6.42
C PHE A 55 -3.72 3.71 5.41
N THR A 56 -3.97 2.48 4.95
CA THR A 56 -5.05 2.20 4.00
C THR A 56 -6.42 2.40 4.62
N GLN A 57 -7.40 2.79 3.81
CA GLN A 57 -8.79 2.87 4.22
C GLN A 57 -9.54 1.60 3.81
N GLY A 58 -10.43 1.15 4.69
CA GLY A 58 -11.23 -0.07 4.53
C GLY A 58 -10.64 -1.26 5.28
N CYS A 59 -11.42 -1.89 6.17
CA CYS A 59 -11.03 -3.08 6.90
C CYS A 59 -12.24 -3.98 7.21
N PRO A 60 -12.21 -5.27 6.83
CA PRO A 60 -13.32 -6.18 7.06
C PRO A 60 -13.24 -6.88 8.44
N HIS A 61 -12.15 -6.71 9.20
CA HIS A 61 -11.90 -7.51 10.40
C HIS A 61 -12.71 -7.07 11.61
N GLY A 62 -13.00 -5.76 11.78
CA GLY A 62 -13.80 -5.25 12.87
C GLY A 62 -13.26 -5.60 14.27
N CYS A 63 -11.94 -5.64 14.45
CA CYS A 63 -11.29 -6.04 15.70
C CYS A 63 -11.75 -5.14 16.87
N LYS A 64 -12.20 -5.76 17.98
CA LYS A 64 -12.53 -5.02 19.18
C LYS A 64 -11.29 -4.37 19.77
N GLY A 65 -11.36 -3.07 20.09
CA GLY A 65 -10.22 -2.30 20.57
C GLY A 65 -9.17 -1.97 19.50
N CYS A 66 -9.54 -2.03 18.21
CA CYS A 66 -8.67 -1.65 17.11
C CYS A 66 -8.01 -0.28 17.36
N HIS A 67 -6.73 -0.15 17.01
CA HIS A 67 -5.99 1.11 17.18
C HIS A 67 -6.41 2.17 16.16
N ASN A 68 -6.95 1.76 15.01
CA ASN A 68 -7.37 2.65 13.91
C ASN A 68 -8.84 2.39 13.51
N PRO A 69 -9.82 2.57 14.42
CA PRO A 69 -11.22 2.22 14.14
C PRO A 69 -11.83 3.06 13.00
N GLU A 70 -11.30 4.26 12.75
CA GLU A 70 -11.70 5.13 11.64
C GLU A 70 -11.40 4.52 10.25
N THR A 71 -10.49 3.55 10.18
CA THR A 71 -10.14 2.85 8.93
C THR A 71 -11.11 1.75 8.55
N HIS A 72 -12.08 1.39 9.39
CA HIS A 72 -12.99 0.26 9.12
C HIS A 72 -13.93 0.54 7.93
N SER A 73 -14.40 1.79 7.78
CA SER A 73 -15.29 2.15 6.67
C SER A 73 -14.61 1.97 5.32
N LEU A 74 -15.30 1.35 4.36
CA LEU A 74 -14.84 1.23 2.98
C LEU A 74 -14.93 2.55 2.20
N GLU A 75 -15.77 3.49 2.65
CA GLU A 75 -16.06 4.75 1.95
C GLU A 75 -15.32 5.96 2.51
N GLY A 76 -14.61 5.79 3.65
CA GLY A 76 -13.86 6.87 4.29
C GLY A 76 -12.56 7.22 3.58
N GLY A 77 -11.80 8.11 4.24
CA GLY A 77 -10.47 8.50 3.82
C GLY A 77 -10.43 9.39 2.57
N PHE A 78 -9.29 9.40 1.90
CA PHE A 78 -9.01 10.20 0.71
C PHE A 78 -8.23 9.39 -0.33
N ILE A 79 -8.29 9.81 -1.60
CA ILE A 79 -7.55 9.16 -2.71
C ILE A 79 -6.23 9.90 -2.95
N ARG A 80 -5.16 9.16 -3.20
CA ARG A 80 -3.86 9.65 -3.66
C ARG A 80 -3.31 8.79 -4.79
N ASP A 81 -2.74 9.43 -5.79
CA ASP A 81 -1.97 8.75 -6.83
C ASP A 81 -0.68 8.17 -6.25
N VAL A 82 -0.28 7.01 -6.74
CA VAL A 82 0.97 6.36 -6.35
C VAL A 82 2.18 7.25 -6.66
N ASP A 83 2.16 7.98 -7.78
CA ASP A 83 3.25 8.89 -8.16
C ASP A 83 3.40 10.06 -7.18
N GLU A 84 2.28 10.61 -6.68
CA GLU A 84 2.29 11.67 -5.65
C GLU A 84 2.89 11.16 -4.35
N LEU A 85 2.49 9.95 -3.90
CA LEU A 85 3.01 9.33 -2.69
C LEU A 85 4.52 9.08 -2.77
N LEU A 86 4.99 8.63 -3.93
CA LEU A 86 6.41 8.36 -4.14
C LEU A 86 7.24 9.63 -4.29
N ALA A 87 6.66 10.72 -4.78
CA ALA A 87 7.34 12.01 -4.78
C ALA A 87 7.64 12.48 -3.33
N VAL A 88 6.67 12.32 -2.41
CA VAL A 88 6.89 12.64 -0.99
C VAL A 88 7.91 11.67 -0.36
N TYR A 89 7.82 10.37 -0.65
CA TYR A 89 8.79 9.39 -0.19
C TYR A 89 10.23 9.74 -0.60
N ASP A 90 10.41 10.24 -1.83
CA ASP A 90 11.72 10.57 -2.39
C ASP A 90 12.37 11.83 -1.77
N GLU A 91 11.61 12.66 -1.06
CA GLU A 91 12.14 13.87 -0.40
C GLU A 91 13.04 13.53 0.79
N ASN A 92 12.85 12.35 1.44
CA ASN A 92 13.66 11.96 2.57
C ASN A 92 14.53 10.72 2.28
N PRO A 93 15.84 10.92 2.01
CA PRO A 93 16.77 9.81 1.74
C PRO A 93 17.12 8.94 2.96
N LEU A 94 16.67 9.32 4.15
CA LEU A 94 16.90 8.55 5.39
C LEU A 94 15.85 7.45 5.61
N LEU A 95 14.80 7.41 4.80
CA LEU A 95 13.78 6.37 4.89
C LEU A 95 14.37 4.99 4.56
N ALA A 96 14.22 4.04 5.48
CA ALA A 96 14.59 2.65 5.25
C ALA A 96 13.63 1.96 4.26
N GLY A 97 12.40 2.42 4.19
CA GLY A 97 11.39 1.88 3.30
C GLY A 97 9.97 2.33 3.65
N VAL A 98 8.99 1.58 3.16
CA VAL A 98 7.57 1.86 3.36
C VAL A 98 6.93 0.84 4.29
N SER A 99 5.94 1.30 5.08
CA SER A 99 5.04 0.42 5.85
C SER A 99 3.61 0.59 5.39
N PHE A 100 2.95 -0.50 5.08
CA PHE A 100 1.53 -0.56 4.76
C PHE A 100 0.76 -1.00 6.00
N SER A 101 -0.10 -0.14 6.50
CA SER A 101 -0.86 -0.31 7.74
C SER A 101 -2.28 0.27 7.59
N GLY A 102 -2.94 0.63 8.70
CA GLY A 102 -4.23 1.30 8.74
C GLY A 102 -5.39 0.32 8.79
N GLY A 103 -6.20 0.24 7.75
CA GLY A 103 -7.26 -0.75 7.56
C GLY A 103 -6.69 -2.13 7.22
N GLU A 104 -7.09 -2.68 6.06
CA GLU A 104 -6.53 -3.95 5.57
C GLU A 104 -5.81 -3.71 4.24
N PRO A 105 -4.48 -3.69 4.22
CA PRO A 105 -3.69 -3.44 3.02
C PRO A 105 -4.01 -4.40 1.85
N PHE A 106 -4.28 -5.66 2.13
CA PHE A 106 -4.58 -6.65 1.08
C PHE A 106 -5.92 -6.42 0.35
N LEU A 107 -6.77 -5.49 0.81
CA LEU A 107 -7.91 -5.02 0.02
C LEU A 107 -7.50 -4.12 -1.15
N GLN A 108 -6.31 -3.52 -1.11
CA GLN A 108 -5.78 -2.63 -2.12
C GLN A 108 -4.43 -3.14 -2.68
N ALA A 109 -4.25 -4.47 -2.69
CA ALA A 109 -2.98 -5.12 -3.03
C ALA A 109 -2.39 -4.66 -4.38
N ALA A 110 -3.22 -4.48 -5.41
CA ALA A 110 -2.76 -4.06 -6.73
C ALA A 110 -2.02 -2.69 -6.71
N ALA A 111 -2.63 -1.69 -6.08
CA ALA A 111 -2.02 -0.36 -5.99
C ALA A 111 -0.80 -0.36 -5.03
N LEU A 112 -0.85 -1.15 -3.95
CA LEU A 112 0.28 -1.30 -3.04
C LEU A 112 1.46 -2.03 -3.68
N CYS A 113 1.24 -2.96 -4.60
CA CYS A 113 2.31 -3.55 -5.41
C CYS A 113 3.07 -2.48 -6.20
N ALA A 114 2.37 -1.53 -6.81
CA ALA A 114 3.01 -0.45 -7.57
C ALA A 114 3.90 0.43 -6.67
N VAL A 115 3.46 0.75 -5.44
CA VAL A 115 4.29 1.46 -4.44
C VAL A 115 5.50 0.61 -4.06
N ALA A 116 5.27 -0.66 -3.67
CA ALA A 116 6.31 -1.57 -3.19
C ALA A 116 7.41 -1.78 -4.23
N GLU A 117 7.05 -1.99 -5.50
CA GLU A 117 8.01 -2.19 -6.59
C GLU A 117 8.93 -0.97 -6.77
N ARG A 118 8.37 0.22 -6.71
CA ARG A 118 9.15 1.45 -6.87
C ARG A 118 10.01 1.77 -5.66
N VAL A 119 9.52 1.51 -4.44
CA VAL A 119 10.33 1.64 -3.21
C VAL A 119 11.50 0.65 -3.24
N ARG A 120 11.26 -0.60 -3.62
CA ARG A 120 12.32 -1.61 -3.75
C ARG A 120 13.34 -1.28 -4.84
N ALA A 121 12.90 -0.73 -5.97
CA ALA A 121 13.80 -0.27 -7.02
C ALA A 121 14.76 0.84 -6.56
N ARG A 122 14.40 1.56 -5.50
CA ARG A 122 15.23 2.57 -4.83
C ARG A 122 16.07 2.03 -3.67
N GLY A 123 16.02 0.71 -3.43
CA GLY A 123 16.76 0.04 -2.35
C GLY A 123 16.03 0.03 -0.99
N GLY A 124 14.80 0.57 -0.91
CA GLY A 124 13.98 0.51 0.29
C GLY A 124 13.35 -0.86 0.50
N ASP A 125 12.97 -1.18 1.73
CA ASP A 125 12.24 -2.39 2.08
C ASP A 125 10.75 -2.14 2.34
N VAL A 126 9.96 -3.21 2.45
CA VAL A 126 8.52 -3.18 2.58
C VAL A 126 8.08 -3.94 3.81
N VAL A 127 7.38 -3.26 4.72
CA VAL A 127 6.68 -3.84 5.87
C VAL A 127 5.18 -3.82 5.57
N THR A 128 4.48 -4.91 5.84
CA THR A 128 3.01 -4.97 5.64
C THR A 128 2.35 -5.54 6.88
N TYR A 129 1.38 -4.80 7.40
CA TYR A 129 0.48 -5.24 8.46
C TYR A 129 -0.77 -5.84 7.84
N THR A 130 -1.33 -6.88 8.48
CA THR A 130 -2.60 -7.46 8.05
C THR A 130 -3.32 -8.16 9.20
N GLY A 131 -4.65 -8.08 9.18
CA GLY A 131 -5.48 -8.87 10.09
C GLY A 131 -5.68 -10.31 9.64
N TYR A 132 -5.31 -10.66 8.41
CA TYR A 132 -5.28 -12.04 7.94
C TYR A 132 -4.06 -12.77 8.49
N THR A 133 -4.14 -14.12 8.57
CA THR A 133 -2.95 -14.95 8.74
C THR A 133 -2.26 -15.18 7.41
N TYR A 134 -0.95 -15.38 7.40
CA TYR A 134 -0.19 -15.69 6.18
C TYR A 134 -0.78 -16.88 5.41
N GLU A 135 -1.18 -17.93 6.14
CA GLU A 135 -1.77 -19.14 5.55
C GLU A 135 -3.10 -18.84 4.85
N SER A 136 -3.91 -17.94 5.41
CA SER A 136 -5.17 -17.52 4.79
C SER A 136 -4.95 -16.68 3.53
N LEU A 137 -3.93 -15.83 3.52
CA LEU A 137 -3.53 -15.05 2.34
C LEU A 137 -2.96 -15.97 1.25
N LEU A 138 -2.13 -16.94 1.62
CA LEU A 138 -1.59 -17.93 0.68
C LEU A 138 -2.71 -18.73 0.02
N ALA A 139 -3.66 -19.24 0.79
CA ALA A 139 -4.81 -19.96 0.25
C ALA A 139 -5.70 -19.10 -0.68
N ARG A 140 -5.82 -17.79 -0.42
CA ARG A 140 -6.54 -16.85 -1.31
C ARG A 140 -5.78 -16.63 -2.61
N ALA A 141 -4.47 -16.50 -2.55
CA ALA A 141 -3.61 -16.37 -3.72
C ALA A 141 -3.65 -17.62 -4.61
N GLU A 142 -3.61 -18.82 -4.01
CA GLU A 142 -3.67 -20.10 -4.72
C GLU A 142 -5.00 -20.36 -5.43
N ARG A 143 -6.12 -19.84 -4.90
CA ARG A 143 -7.42 -19.92 -5.58
C ARG A 143 -7.52 -19.04 -6.83
N GLY A 144 -6.58 -18.14 -7.03
CA GLY A 144 -6.57 -17.21 -8.17
C GLY A 144 -7.59 -16.06 -8.05
N ASP A 145 -8.18 -15.88 -6.87
CA ASP A 145 -9.20 -14.85 -6.64
C ASP A 145 -8.61 -13.43 -6.73
N ALA A 146 -7.32 -13.29 -6.46
CA ALA A 146 -6.60 -12.02 -6.52
C ALA A 146 -5.08 -12.28 -6.67
N PRO A 147 -4.53 -12.31 -7.89
CA PRO A 147 -3.11 -12.54 -8.14
C PRO A 147 -2.21 -11.49 -7.46
N GLU A 148 -2.72 -10.30 -7.21
CA GLU A 148 -2.02 -9.21 -6.53
C GLU A 148 -1.69 -9.54 -5.06
N ILE A 149 -2.46 -10.43 -4.41
CA ILE A 149 -2.16 -10.92 -3.05
C ILE A 149 -0.80 -11.65 -3.04
N ALA A 150 -0.60 -12.59 -3.98
CA ALA A 150 0.67 -13.29 -4.12
C ALA A 150 1.82 -12.31 -4.37
N ARG A 151 1.60 -11.35 -5.28
CA ARG A 151 2.60 -10.35 -5.64
C ARG A 151 2.97 -9.46 -4.45
N LEU A 152 2.00 -8.96 -3.69
CA LEU A 152 2.26 -8.13 -2.50
C LEU A 152 3.00 -8.93 -1.42
N LEU A 153 2.66 -10.21 -1.21
CA LEU A 153 3.41 -11.10 -0.31
C LEU A 153 4.87 -11.27 -0.75
N GLU A 154 5.15 -11.39 -2.05
CA GLU A 154 6.51 -11.46 -2.59
C GLU A 154 7.29 -10.17 -2.38
N LEU A 155 6.64 -9.02 -2.54
CA LEU A 155 7.27 -7.71 -2.39
C LEU A 155 7.52 -7.34 -0.93
N THR A 156 6.73 -7.87 0.01
CA THR A 156 6.87 -7.62 1.45
C THR A 156 8.12 -8.29 2.02
N ASP A 157 8.94 -7.55 2.75
CA ASP A 157 10.12 -8.06 3.46
C ASP A 157 9.76 -8.57 4.85
N LEU A 158 8.96 -7.80 5.61
CA LEU A 158 8.45 -8.17 6.92
C LEU A 158 6.92 -8.10 6.91
N LEU A 159 6.25 -9.21 7.16
CA LEU A 159 4.81 -9.30 7.33
C LEU A 159 4.48 -9.37 8.82
N ILE A 160 3.65 -8.45 9.30
CA ILE A 160 3.05 -8.51 10.63
C ILE A 160 1.61 -9.02 10.44
N ASP A 161 1.37 -10.28 10.77
CA ASP A 161 0.13 -10.98 10.44
C ASP A 161 -0.71 -11.36 11.67
N GLY A 162 -2.00 -11.56 11.43
CA GLY A 162 -2.96 -11.97 12.43
C GLY A 162 -3.84 -10.85 12.98
N PRO A 163 -5.09 -11.14 13.34
CA PRO A 163 -6.02 -10.16 13.86
C PRO A 163 -5.55 -9.62 15.23
N TYR A 164 -5.80 -8.34 15.47
CA TYR A 164 -5.63 -7.80 16.82
C TYR A 164 -6.64 -8.41 17.77
N LEU A 165 -6.17 -8.94 18.90
CA LEU A 165 -7.00 -9.49 19.97
C LEU A 165 -6.78 -8.70 21.26
N GLU A 166 -7.81 -7.95 21.69
CA GLU A 166 -7.75 -7.09 22.88
C GLU A 166 -7.34 -7.86 24.15
N ALA A 167 -7.80 -9.11 24.29
CA ALA A 167 -7.46 -9.97 25.43
C ALA A 167 -5.97 -10.37 25.48
N LEU A 168 -5.27 -10.23 24.37
CA LEU A 168 -3.83 -10.54 24.23
C LEU A 168 -3.01 -9.27 23.99
N ARG A 169 -3.58 -8.10 24.28
CA ARG A 169 -2.89 -6.80 24.13
C ARG A 169 -1.62 -6.80 24.98
N ASP A 170 -0.54 -6.36 24.33
CA ASP A 170 0.76 -6.22 24.97
C ASP A 170 1.52 -5.06 24.30
N LEU A 171 1.84 -4.02 25.09
CA LEU A 171 2.48 -2.80 24.61
C LEU A 171 4.02 -2.89 24.56
N ASP A 172 4.59 -3.94 25.15
CA ASP A 172 6.04 -4.16 25.15
C ASP A 172 6.51 -4.91 23.88
N LEU A 173 5.57 -5.40 23.08
CA LEU A 173 5.87 -6.12 21.84
C LEU A 173 6.28 -5.14 20.72
N PRO A 174 7.43 -5.35 20.07
CA PRO A 174 7.81 -4.51 18.94
C PRO A 174 6.83 -4.70 17.76
N PHE A 175 6.39 -3.59 17.19
CA PHE A 175 5.62 -3.50 15.94
C PHE A 175 4.25 -4.20 15.91
N ARG A 176 3.70 -4.68 17.03
CA ARG A 176 2.43 -5.40 17.09
C ARG A 176 1.68 -5.06 18.37
N GLY A 177 0.34 -5.15 18.31
CA GLY A 177 -0.52 -4.74 19.42
C GLY A 177 -0.95 -5.88 20.33
N SER A 178 -0.83 -7.14 19.89
CA SER A 178 -1.25 -8.34 20.67
C SER A 178 -0.33 -9.53 20.41
N SER A 179 -0.17 -10.38 21.42
CA SER A 179 0.85 -11.45 21.44
C SER A 179 0.59 -12.59 20.43
N ASN A 180 -0.62 -12.72 19.90
CA ASN A 180 -0.95 -13.67 18.83
C ASN A 180 -0.46 -13.23 17.45
N GLN A 181 -0.18 -11.94 17.23
CA GLN A 181 0.36 -11.46 15.96
C GLN A 181 1.80 -11.92 15.79
N ARG A 182 2.18 -12.21 14.54
CA ARG A 182 3.51 -12.75 14.21
C ARG A 182 4.29 -11.75 13.37
N LEU A 183 5.60 -11.72 13.55
CA LEU A 183 6.55 -11.06 12.65
C LEU A 183 7.17 -12.13 11.75
N LEU A 184 6.84 -12.09 10.48
CA LEU A 184 7.23 -13.12 9.51
C LEU A 184 8.13 -12.50 8.44
N ASP A 185 9.41 -12.76 8.50
CA ASP A 185 10.34 -12.45 7.42
C ASP A 185 10.13 -13.38 6.20
N ARG A 186 10.90 -13.17 5.13
CA ARG A 186 10.81 -13.98 3.90
C ARG A 186 11.14 -15.44 4.13
N GLU A 187 12.09 -15.74 5.01
CA GLU A 187 12.50 -17.11 5.29
C GLU A 187 11.46 -17.87 6.10
N GLN A 188 10.93 -17.24 7.15
CA GLN A 188 9.87 -17.81 7.98
C GLN A 188 8.61 -18.09 7.12
N ARG A 189 8.25 -17.20 6.20
CA ARG A 189 7.12 -17.42 5.29
C ARG A 189 7.36 -18.58 4.32
N ARG A 190 8.58 -18.74 3.80
CA ARG A 190 8.94 -19.91 2.97
C ARG A 190 8.82 -21.22 3.73
N GLN A 191 9.27 -21.25 4.99
CA GLN A 191 9.14 -22.42 5.85
C GLN A 191 7.68 -22.80 6.12
N LEU A 192 6.82 -21.81 6.42
CA LEU A 192 5.38 -22.01 6.61
C LEU A 192 4.70 -22.53 5.34
N ALA A 193 4.98 -21.95 4.18
CA ALA A 193 4.44 -22.40 2.90
C ALA A 193 4.85 -23.84 2.58
N HIS A 194 6.12 -24.20 2.83
CA HIS A 194 6.60 -25.57 2.63
C HIS A 194 5.94 -26.57 3.58
N ALA A 195 5.71 -26.20 4.83
CA ALA A 195 5.00 -27.03 5.81
C ALA A 195 3.54 -27.26 5.37
N ALA A 196 2.84 -26.22 4.93
CA ALA A 196 1.47 -26.30 4.44
C ALA A 196 1.35 -27.24 3.21
N GLY A 197 2.27 -27.11 2.24
CA GLY A 197 2.29 -27.97 1.05
C GLY A 197 2.55 -29.45 1.35
N LYS A 198 3.30 -29.77 2.41
CA LYS A 198 3.49 -31.15 2.85
C LYS A 198 2.23 -31.75 3.47
N HIS A 199 1.48 -30.97 4.26
CA HIS A 199 0.22 -31.44 4.87
C HIS A 199 -0.84 -31.72 3.81
N ALA A 200 -0.96 -30.89 2.79
CA ALA A 200 -1.90 -31.09 1.69
C ALA A 200 -1.63 -32.38 0.90
N LYS A 201 -0.35 -32.75 0.68
CA LYS A 201 0.05 -33.96 -0.03
C LYS A 201 -0.15 -35.25 0.79
N ASN A 202 -0.15 -35.17 2.12
CA ASN A 202 -0.35 -36.33 2.99
C ASN A 202 -1.84 -36.59 3.33
N ALA A 203 -2.72 -35.65 2.97
CA ALA A 203 -4.17 -35.75 3.21
C ALA A 203 -4.97 -36.17 1.96
N ALA A 204 -4.31 -36.30 0.81
CA ALA A 204 -4.88 -36.76 -0.47
C ALA A 204 -4.47 -38.20 -0.76
#